data_0516a7888251ef17cbd94a6f604e4a9a
#
_entry.id   0516a7888251ef17cbd94a6f604e4a9a
#
_cell.length_a   1.000
_cell.length_b   1.000
_cell.length_c   1.000
_cell.angle_alpha   90.00
_cell.angle_beta   90.00
_cell.angle_gamma   90.00
#
_symmetry.space_group_name_H-M   'P 1'
#
loop_
_entity.id
_entity.type
_entity.pdbx_description
1 polymer ?
#
loop_
_entity_poly.entity_id
_entity_poly.type
_entity_poly.pdbx_seq_one_letter_code
_entity_poly.pdbx_strand_id
1 'polypeptide(L)'
;IDDFHHNPEEVRQFALNAEYPEPGDGYTYPGRNSEKNYYPRELHQKFEDILQQKLIPSQPNGYFRLSLEKDSFRQDIHVDPTWQYGAVCYMNTPEQCIDEGGTSFWIHNKTNMDHISIIDKESQDFYGYGSAKEQWYSTVYGAGLNRSEWTRYFLSTMKFNRIVIFRADMWHSHNYNFGDCLENGRIVQLFFFNPIDWD
;
A
#
# COMPACT_ATOMS: atom_id res chain seq x y z
N ILE A 1 10.78 -3.77 8.54
CA ILE A 1 11.03 -4.86 9.49
C ILE A 1 11.14 -6.14 8.69
N ASP A 2 12.27 -6.84 8.77
CA ASP A 2 12.46 -8.16 8.18
C ASP A 2 11.95 -9.26 9.15
N ASP A 3 11.70 -10.44 8.61
CA ASP A 3 11.25 -11.62 9.36
C ASP A 3 10.00 -11.36 10.21
N PHE A 4 9.01 -10.72 9.56
CA PHE A 4 7.80 -10.24 10.23
C PHE A 4 6.91 -11.38 10.74
N HIS A 5 6.58 -12.37 9.91
CA HIS A 5 5.84 -13.56 10.35
C HIS A 5 6.79 -14.61 10.91
N HIS A 6 6.36 -15.34 11.94
CA HIS A 6 7.12 -16.46 12.47
C HIS A 6 7.15 -17.67 11.50
N ASN A 7 6.02 -17.92 10.83
CA ASN A 7 5.84 -19.00 9.86
C ASN A 7 5.46 -18.42 8.49
N PRO A 8 6.38 -17.72 7.80
CA PRO A 8 6.02 -17.01 6.58
C PRO A 8 5.63 -17.92 5.41
N GLU A 9 6.14 -19.14 5.36
CA GLU A 9 5.76 -20.15 4.36
C GLU A 9 4.31 -20.58 4.53
N GLU A 10 3.82 -20.71 5.76
CA GLU A 10 2.41 -21.01 6.04
C GLU A 10 1.50 -19.87 5.60
N VAL A 11 1.89 -18.62 5.87
CA VAL A 11 1.16 -17.42 5.43
C VAL A 11 1.14 -17.33 3.91
N ARG A 12 2.26 -17.59 3.24
CA ARG A 12 2.33 -17.66 1.78
C ARG A 12 1.45 -18.79 1.24
N GLN A 13 1.48 -19.97 1.85
CA GLN A 13 0.64 -21.08 1.41
C GLN A 13 -0.86 -20.76 1.57
N PHE A 14 -1.23 -20.02 2.63
CA PHE A 14 -2.59 -19.51 2.79
C PHE A 14 -2.96 -18.57 1.61
N ALA A 15 -2.05 -17.66 1.22
CA ALA A 15 -2.26 -16.80 0.08
C ALA A 15 -2.42 -17.57 -1.24
N LEU A 16 -1.61 -18.60 -1.47
CA LEU A 16 -1.67 -19.43 -2.68
C LEU A 16 -2.94 -20.31 -2.74
N ASN A 17 -3.56 -20.60 -1.62
CA ASN A 17 -4.82 -21.36 -1.55
C ASN A 17 -6.07 -20.45 -1.52
N ALA A 18 -5.90 -19.13 -1.53
CA ALA A 18 -7.00 -18.19 -1.55
C ALA A 18 -7.56 -17.99 -2.96
N GLU A 19 -8.83 -17.65 -3.06
CA GLU A 19 -9.45 -17.20 -4.30
C GLU A 19 -9.24 -15.70 -4.48
N TYR A 20 -8.99 -15.29 -5.73
CA TYR A 20 -8.78 -13.89 -6.12
C TYR A 20 -9.80 -13.50 -7.19
N PRO A 21 -11.02 -13.12 -6.78
CA PRO A 21 -12.07 -12.75 -7.72
C PRO A 21 -11.67 -11.55 -8.56
N GLU A 22 -12.22 -11.47 -9.77
CA GLU A 22 -12.02 -10.31 -10.63
C GLU A 22 -12.56 -9.06 -9.91
N PRO A 23 -11.80 -7.96 -9.94
CA PRO A 23 -12.26 -6.71 -9.34
C PRO A 23 -13.50 -6.20 -10.09
N GLY A 24 -14.46 -5.69 -9.34
CA GLY A 24 -15.66 -5.06 -9.91
C GLY A 24 -15.37 -3.77 -10.66
N ASP A 25 -16.37 -3.24 -11.36
CA ASP A 25 -16.31 -1.96 -12.03
C ASP A 25 -15.93 -0.84 -11.05
N GLY A 26 -15.00 0.03 -11.45
CA GLY A 26 -14.52 1.14 -10.63
C GLY A 26 -13.30 0.83 -9.78
N TYR A 27 -12.77 -0.38 -9.83
CA TYR A 27 -11.51 -0.72 -9.20
C TYR A 27 -10.34 0.04 -9.85
N THR A 28 -9.49 0.66 -9.03
CA THR A 28 -8.47 1.59 -9.51
C THR A 28 -7.05 1.07 -9.39
N TYR A 29 -6.83 0.11 -8.48
CA TYR A 29 -5.51 -0.47 -8.22
C TYR A 29 -5.24 -1.69 -9.11
N PRO A 30 -3.98 -1.97 -9.47
CA PRO A 30 -3.65 -3.18 -10.19
C PRO A 30 -3.84 -4.42 -9.31
N GLY A 31 -4.27 -5.51 -9.94
CA GLY A 31 -4.38 -6.80 -9.28
C GLY A 31 -5.72 -7.03 -8.59
N ARG A 32 -5.78 -8.11 -7.83
CA ARG A 32 -6.98 -8.65 -7.18
C ARG A 32 -6.71 -8.92 -5.72
N ASN A 33 -7.70 -8.66 -4.88
CA ASN A 33 -7.63 -9.02 -3.46
C ASN A 33 -8.16 -10.44 -3.25
N SER A 34 -7.57 -11.15 -2.29
CA SER A 34 -8.09 -12.45 -1.85
C SER A 34 -9.48 -12.31 -1.22
N GLU A 35 -10.32 -13.34 -1.32
CA GLU A 35 -11.62 -13.38 -0.62
C GLU A 35 -11.46 -13.50 0.88
N LYS A 36 -10.40 -14.19 1.32
CA LYS A 36 -10.11 -14.46 2.73
C LYS A 36 -8.86 -13.72 3.17
N ASN A 37 -8.88 -13.30 4.42
CA ASN A 37 -7.74 -12.68 5.08
C ASN A 37 -7.06 -13.64 6.07
N TYR A 38 -5.79 -13.41 6.32
CA TYR A 38 -5.03 -14.03 7.40
C TYR A 38 -4.70 -12.94 8.43
N TYR A 39 -5.52 -12.84 9.48
CA TYR A 39 -5.35 -11.83 10.51
C TYR A 39 -5.69 -12.38 11.90
N PRO A 40 -4.85 -13.27 12.46
CA PRO A 40 -5.02 -13.78 13.80
C PRO A 40 -4.84 -12.67 14.85
N ARG A 41 -5.41 -12.86 16.04
CA ARG A 41 -5.40 -11.87 17.12
C ARG A 41 -3.98 -11.46 17.54
N GLU A 42 -3.05 -12.40 17.52
CA GLU A 42 -1.64 -12.18 17.85
C GLU A 42 -0.98 -11.20 16.89
N LEU A 43 -1.41 -11.20 15.64
CA LEU A 43 -0.91 -10.26 14.62
C LEU A 43 -1.41 -8.84 14.89
N HIS A 44 -2.67 -8.68 15.31
CA HIS A 44 -3.20 -7.39 15.74
C HIS A 44 -2.40 -6.82 16.93
N GLN A 45 -2.19 -7.64 17.97
CA GLN A 45 -1.38 -7.23 19.13
C GLN A 45 0.05 -6.86 18.72
N LYS A 46 0.66 -7.59 17.78
CA LYS A 46 1.99 -7.27 17.25
C LYS A 46 2.04 -5.88 16.61
N PHE A 47 1.02 -5.48 15.85
CA PHE A 47 0.95 -4.13 15.31
C PHE A 47 0.78 -3.07 16.39
N GLU A 48 -0.05 -3.30 17.42
CA GLU A 48 -0.17 -2.40 18.56
C GLU A 48 1.18 -2.22 19.27
N ASP A 49 1.93 -3.30 19.47
CA ASP A 49 3.25 -3.27 20.10
C ASP A 49 4.29 -2.52 19.25
N ILE A 50 4.25 -2.69 17.91
CA ILE A 50 5.17 -1.99 16.99
C ILE A 50 4.85 -0.49 16.96
N LEU A 51 3.58 -0.13 16.83
CA LEU A 51 3.13 1.25 16.71
C LEU A 51 3.03 1.98 18.06
N GLN A 52 3.13 1.23 19.18
CA GLN A 52 2.97 1.75 20.56
C GLN A 52 1.64 2.48 20.74
N GLN A 53 0.58 1.99 20.08
CA GLN A 53 -0.77 2.57 20.10
C GLN A 53 -1.82 1.46 20.09
N LYS A 54 -2.97 1.74 20.71
CA LYS A 54 -4.15 0.89 20.59
C LYS A 54 -4.85 1.16 19.28
N LEU A 55 -5.12 0.08 18.52
CA LEU A 55 -5.66 0.15 17.18
C LEU A 55 -7.11 -0.31 17.13
N ILE A 56 -7.92 0.35 16.31
CA ILE A 56 -9.26 -0.11 16.01
C ILE A 56 -9.15 -1.36 15.13
N PRO A 57 -9.75 -2.50 15.52
CA PRO A 57 -9.84 -3.66 14.64
C PRO A 57 -10.63 -3.28 13.39
N SER A 58 -9.96 -3.17 12.25
CA SER A 58 -10.56 -2.67 11.02
C SER A 58 -10.56 -3.73 9.91
N GLN A 59 -11.43 -3.54 8.95
CA GLN A 59 -11.40 -4.17 7.64
C GLN A 59 -10.75 -3.18 6.68
N PRO A 60 -9.87 -3.57 5.77
CA PRO A 60 -9.54 -4.92 5.30
C PRO A 60 -8.11 -5.37 5.72
N ASN A 61 -7.90 -5.75 6.96
CA ASN A 61 -6.59 -6.23 7.43
C ASN A 61 -6.32 -7.67 7.04
N GLY A 62 -5.08 -7.94 6.60
CA GLY A 62 -4.57 -9.27 6.34
C GLY A 62 -5.03 -9.92 5.04
N TYR A 63 -5.69 -9.18 4.15
CA TYR A 63 -5.99 -9.64 2.79
C TYR A 63 -4.72 -9.64 1.95
N PHE A 64 -4.68 -10.56 1.00
CA PHE A 64 -3.58 -10.60 0.03
C PHE A 64 -3.98 -9.91 -1.25
N ARG A 65 -3.02 -9.27 -1.90
CA ARG A 65 -3.16 -8.75 -3.25
C ARG A 65 -2.21 -9.46 -4.17
N LEU A 66 -2.79 -10.08 -5.20
CA LEU A 66 -2.06 -10.62 -6.35
C LEU A 66 -2.06 -9.58 -7.46
N SER A 67 -0.87 -9.22 -7.94
CA SER A 67 -0.69 -8.34 -9.10
C SER A 67 0.21 -9.01 -10.12
N LEU A 68 -0.25 -9.08 -11.36
CA LEU A 68 0.45 -9.70 -12.50
C LEU A 68 1.04 -8.62 -13.40
N GLU A 69 2.03 -8.98 -14.20
CA GLU A 69 2.74 -8.07 -15.12
C GLU A 69 1.79 -7.28 -16.03
N LYS A 70 0.74 -7.93 -16.52
CA LYS A 70 -0.24 -7.34 -17.45
C LYS A 70 -1.41 -6.59 -16.78
N ASP A 71 -1.46 -6.58 -15.45
CA ASP A 71 -2.56 -5.91 -14.76
C ASP A 71 -2.48 -4.39 -15.00
N SER A 72 -3.57 -3.83 -15.50
CA SER A 72 -3.70 -2.40 -15.70
C SER A 72 -4.13 -1.70 -14.40
N PHE A 73 -3.81 -0.42 -14.29
CA PHE A 73 -4.21 0.43 -13.17
C PHE A 73 -4.66 1.80 -13.66
N ARG A 74 -5.56 2.40 -12.88
CA ARG A 74 -6.01 3.79 -13.09
C ARG A 74 -5.42 4.75 -12.05
N GLN A 75 -4.65 4.20 -11.12
CA GLN A 75 -4.03 4.95 -10.03
C GLN A 75 -2.67 4.32 -9.72
N ASP A 76 -1.61 5.13 -9.78
CA ASP A 76 -0.23 4.70 -9.48
C ASP A 76 0.23 5.33 -8.15
N ILE A 77 0.77 6.56 -8.18
CA ILE A 77 1.19 7.23 -6.95
C ILE A 77 -0.05 7.79 -6.25
N HIS A 78 -0.25 7.40 -4.99
CA HIS A 78 -1.45 7.71 -4.22
C HIS A 78 -1.17 7.80 -2.72
N VAL A 79 -2.21 8.11 -1.97
CA VAL A 79 -2.31 8.03 -0.52
C VAL A 79 -3.57 7.24 -0.15
N ASP A 80 -3.63 6.73 1.07
CA ASP A 80 -4.79 6.02 1.62
C ASP A 80 -5.45 6.85 2.75
N PRO A 81 -6.17 7.94 2.40
CA PRO A 81 -6.53 9.01 3.34
C PRO A 81 -7.56 8.59 4.40
N THR A 82 -8.16 7.42 4.29
CA THR A 82 -9.10 6.86 5.27
C THR A 82 -8.39 6.29 6.51
N TRP A 83 -7.09 6.07 6.41
CA TRP A 83 -6.29 5.37 7.41
C TRP A 83 -5.14 6.25 7.89
N GLN A 84 -4.73 6.05 9.14
CA GLN A 84 -3.52 6.69 9.66
C GLN A 84 -2.27 5.91 9.28
N TYR A 85 -2.35 4.58 9.28
CA TYR A 85 -1.24 3.70 8.92
C TYR A 85 -1.63 2.72 7.83
N GLY A 86 -0.73 2.54 6.87
CA GLY A 86 -0.73 1.44 5.92
C GLY A 86 0.46 0.51 6.17
N ALA A 87 0.31 -0.77 5.84
CA ALA A 87 1.42 -1.68 5.85
C ALA A 87 1.32 -2.72 4.73
N VAL A 88 2.47 -3.09 4.20
CA VAL A 88 2.62 -4.05 3.10
C VAL A 88 3.68 -5.08 3.49
N CYS A 89 3.28 -6.35 3.58
CA CYS A 89 4.20 -7.47 3.79
C CYS A 89 4.39 -8.25 2.49
N TYR A 90 5.63 -8.45 2.04
CA TYR A 90 5.93 -9.14 0.79
C TYR A 90 5.98 -10.66 1.01
N MET A 91 5.22 -11.38 0.18
CA MET A 91 5.00 -12.83 0.32
C MET A 91 5.60 -13.67 -0.82
N ASN A 92 6.36 -13.07 -1.72
CA ASN A 92 7.10 -13.80 -2.76
C ASN A 92 8.32 -14.48 -2.18
N THR A 93 8.68 -15.67 -2.71
CA THR A 93 9.89 -16.40 -2.26
C THR A 93 11.15 -15.58 -2.54
N PRO A 94 12.27 -15.86 -1.84
CA PRO A 94 13.53 -15.14 -2.10
C PRO A 94 13.94 -15.11 -3.57
N GLU A 95 13.70 -16.18 -4.32
CA GLU A 95 14.05 -16.32 -5.73
C GLU A 95 13.14 -15.48 -6.65
N GLN A 96 11.92 -15.15 -6.18
CA GLN A 96 10.94 -14.35 -6.90
C GLN A 96 11.03 -12.86 -6.55
N CYS A 97 11.68 -12.52 -5.43
CA CYS A 97 11.82 -11.14 -5.01
C CYS A 97 12.74 -10.38 -5.96
N ILE A 98 12.26 -9.25 -6.45
CA ILE A 98 13.03 -8.26 -7.19
C ILE A 98 12.97 -6.92 -6.46
N ASP A 99 14.07 -6.20 -6.39
CA ASP A 99 14.14 -4.94 -5.63
C ASP A 99 13.02 -3.97 -6.03
N GLU A 100 12.81 -3.79 -7.31
CA GLU A 100 11.78 -2.91 -7.87
C GLU A 100 10.34 -3.45 -7.69
N GLY A 101 10.13 -4.66 -7.21
CA GLY A 101 8.82 -5.19 -6.79
C GLY A 101 8.33 -4.65 -5.45
N GLY A 102 9.11 -3.80 -4.80
CA GLY A 102 8.84 -3.21 -3.50
C GLY A 102 7.81 -2.08 -3.49
N THR A 103 7.90 -1.22 -2.48
CA THR A 103 7.05 -0.04 -2.30
C THR A 103 7.89 1.23 -2.38
N SER A 104 7.55 2.11 -3.30
CA SER A 104 8.22 3.40 -3.49
C SER A 104 7.50 4.51 -2.76
N PHE A 105 8.28 5.49 -2.27
CA PHE A 105 7.80 6.71 -1.65
C PHE A 105 8.30 7.92 -2.43
N TRP A 106 7.41 8.93 -2.58
CA TRP A 106 7.57 9.98 -3.55
C TRP A 106 7.41 11.38 -2.94
N ILE A 107 8.13 12.33 -3.49
CA ILE A 107 7.89 13.76 -3.31
C ILE A 107 7.20 14.29 -4.55
N HIS A 108 6.07 14.96 -4.38
CA HIS A 108 5.39 15.66 -5.47
C HIS A 108 6.17 16.93 -5.84
N ASN A 109 6.72 17.00 -7.06
CA ASN A 109 7.63 18.06 -7.47
C ASN A 109 7.02 19.47 -7.39
N LYS A 110 5.71 19.59 -7.70
CA LYS A 110 5.00 20.87 -7.63
C LYS A 110 4.90 21.42 -6.21
N THR A 111 4.61 20.55 -5.23
CA THR A 111 4.38 20.98 -3.84
C THR A 111 5.60 20.78 -2.94
N ASN A 112 6.59 20.02 -3.40
CA ASN A 112 7.74 19.58 -2.62
C ASN A 112 7.36 18.83 -1.32
N MET A 113 6.21 18.15 -1.32
CA MET A 113 5.69 17.41 -0.17
C MET A 113 5.75 15.90 -0.43
N ASP A 114 6.10 15.14 0.59
CA ASP A 114 6.09 13.67 0.60
C ASP A 114 4.76 13.07 1.07
N HIS A 115 3.79 13.91 1.44
CA HIS A 115 2.46 13.54 1.91
C HIS A 115 1.40 14.51 1.40
N ILE A 116 0.13 14.15 1.54
CA ILE A 116 -0.98 15.05 1.24
C ILE A 116 -1.30 15.91 2.47
N SER A 117 -1.33 17.22 2.28
CA SER A 117 -1.79 18.16 3.31
C SER A 117 -3.24 18.53 3.02
N ILE A 118 -4.18 17.71 3.50
CA ILE A 118 -5.62 17.90 3.24
C ILE A 118 -6.19 19.08 4.04
N ILE A 119 -5.55 19.48 5.13
CA ILE A 119 -6.14 20.34 6.18
C ILE A 119 -5.65 21.78 6.10
N ASP A 120 -4.52 22.04 5.43
CA ASP A 120 -3.91 23.35 5.41
C ASP A 120 -4.40 24.18 4.22
N LYS A 121 -5.34 25.11 4.53
CA LYS A 121 -5.91 26.03 3.54
C LYS A 121 -4.83 26.96 2.95
N GLU A 122 -3.85 27.36 3.72
CA GLU A 122 -2.77 28.25 3.26
C GLU A 122 -1.93 27.55 2.18
N SER A 123 -1.59 26.28 2.39
CA SER A 123 -0.93 25.45 1.38
C SER A 123 -1.80 25.27 0.13
N GLN A 124 -3.11 25.05 0.28
CA GLN A 124 -4.02 24.93 -0.86
C GLN A 124 -4.03 26.20 -1.68
N ASP A 125 -4.19 27.36 -1.04
CA ASP A 125 -4.20 28.67 -1.71
C ASP A 125 -2.83 28.95 -2.36
N PHE A 126 -1.72 28.61 -1.69
CA PHE A 126 -0.37 28.79 -2.22
C PHE A 126 -0.12 27.96 -3.49
N TYR A 127 -0.58 26.70 -3.50
CA TYR A 127 -0.39 25.79 -4.64
C TYR A 127 -1.50 25.90 -5.70
N GLY A 128 -2.50 26.76 -5.47
CA GLY A 128 -3.59 27.04 -6.41
C GLY A 128 -4.67 25.97 -6.46
N TYR A 129 -4.94 25.30 -5.32
CA TYR A 129 -6.06 24.38 -5.18
C TYR A 129 -7.22 25.07 -4.46
N GLY A 130 -8.43 24.99 -5.03
CA GLY A 130 -9.62 25.60 -4.41
C GLY A 130 -10.18 24.82 -3.22
N SER A 131 -9.76 23.56 -3.04
CA SER A 131 -10.18 22.69 -1.93
C SER A 131 -9.26 21.50 -1.77
N ALA A 132 -9.29 20.86 -0.58
CA ALA A 132 -8.59 19.58 -0.32
C ALA A 132 -9.00 18.48 -1.31
N LYS A 133 -10.28 18.45 -1.69
CA LYS A 133 -10.79 17.50 -2.68
C LYS A 133 -10.19 17.74 -4.06
N GLU A 134 -10.06 19.00 -4.47
CA GLU A 134 -9.43 19.37 -5.74
C GLU A 134 -7.94 19.02 -5.74
N GLN A 135 -7.22 19.31 -4.66
CA GLN A 135 -5.83 18.90 -4.47
C GLN A 135 -5.69 17.38 -4.62
N TRP A 136 -6.54 16.62 -3.92
CA TRP A 136 -6.51 15.17 -3.98
C TRP A 136 -6.76 14.64 -5.38
N TYR A 137 -7.85 15.11 -6.03
CA TYR A 137 -8.18 14.69 -7.38
C TYR A 137 -7.10 15.05 -8.40
N SER A 138 -6.64 16.28 -8.40
CA SER A 138 -5.61 16.76 -9.32
C SER A 138 -4.28 15.99 -9.14
N THR A 139 -3.93 15.68 -7.90
CA THR A 139 -2.67 15.01 -7.62
C THR A 139 -2.76 13.51 -7.90
N VAL A 140 -3.79 12.82 -7.41
CA VAL A 140 -3.90 11.36 -7.57
C VAL A 140 -4.27 10.95 -8.98
N TYR A 141 -5.29 11.57 -9.57
CA TYR A 141 -5.78 11.20 -10.92
C TYR A 141 -5.12 11.99 -12.05
N GLY A 142 -4.43 13.08 -11.74
CA GLY A 142 -3.63 13.84 -12.70
C GLY A 142 -2.14 13.44 -12.62
N ALA A 143 -1.42 14.07 -11.72
CA ALA A 143 0.01 13.87 -11.55
C ALA A 143 0.37 12.44 -11.14
N GLY A 144 -0.46 11.74 -10.37
CA GLY A 144 -0.18 10.39 -9.87
C GLY A 144 0.07 9.33 -10.95
N LEU A 145 -0.42 9.55 -12.17
CA LEU A 145 -0.16 8.68 -13.33
C LEU A 145 1.08 9.09 -14.13
N ASN A 146 1.64 10.26 -13.86
CA ASN A 146 2.81 10.78 -14.57
C ASN A 146 4.02 10.85 -13.64
N ARG A 147 4.80 9.79 -13.58
CA ARG A 147 5.96 9.70 -12.68
C ARG A 147 7.02 10.79 -12.90
N SER A 148 7.02 11.50 -14.04
CA SER A 148 7.94 12.64 -14.26
C SER A 148 7.63 13.85 -13.37
N GLU A 149 6.44 13.94 -12.79
CA GLU A 149 6.03 14.96 -11.83
C GLU A 149 6.42 14.65 -10.38
N TRP A 150 7.15 13.55 -10.17
CA TRP A 150 7.52 13.03 -8.87
C TRP A 150 9.00 12.73 -8.77
N THR A 151 9.54 12.90 -7.57
CA THR A 151 10.89 12.45 -7.20
C THR A 151 10.78 11.29 -6.23
N ARG A 152 11.25 10.09 -6.63
CA ARG A 152 11.35 8.96 -5.72
C ARG A 152 12.49 9.20 -4.74
N TYR A 153 12.17 9.27 -3.44
CA TYR A 153 13.19 9.48 -2.42
C TYR A 153 13.52 8.22 -1.62
N PHE A 154 12.61 7.23 -1.62
CA PHE A 154 12.83 5.97 -0.94
C PHE A 154 12.16 4.80 -1.68
N LEU A 155 12.83 3.66 -1.65
CA LEU A 155 12.30 2.37 -2.09
C LEU A 155 12.52 1.36 -0.96
N SER A 156 11.43 0.84 -0.39
CA SER A 156 11.49 -0.39 0.39
C SER A 156 11.57 -1.56 -0.57
N THR A 157 12.78 -2.09 -0.79
CA THR A 157 13.00 -3.21 -1.70
C THR A 157 12.23 -4.45 -1.26
N MET A 158 11.74 -5.21 -2.24
CA MET A 158 11.02 -6.43 -1.99
C MET A 158 11.94 -7.50 -1.39
N LYS A 159 11.54 -8.07 -0.27
CA LYS A 159 12.19 -9.21 0.37
C LYS A 159 11.13 -10.09 1.00
N PHE A 160 11.23 -11.40 0.84
CA PHE A 160 10.30 -12.33 1.47
C PHE A 160 10.17 -12.06 2.97
N ASN A 161 8.94 -12.00 3.47
CA ASN A 161 8.62 -11.74 4.87
C ASN A 161 9.11 -10.39 5.43
N ARG A 162 9.40 -9.41 4.56
CA ARG A 162 9.62 -8.02 4.97
C ARG A 162 8.29 -7.29 4.98
N ILE A 163 8.03 -6.55 6.06
CA ILE A 163 6.93 -5.59 6.13
C ILE A 163 7.46 -4.16 6.11
N VAL A 164 6.81 -3.32 5.34
CA VAL A 164 6.94 -1.87 5.42
C VAL A 164 5.68 -1.28 6.05
N ILE A 165 5.84 -0.46 7.08
CA ILE A 165 4.75 0.23 7.79
C ILE A 165 4.99 1.73 7.62
N PHE A 166 3.97 2.46 7.23
CA PHE A 166 4.07 3.88 6.90
C PHE A 166 2.79 4.63 7.24
N ARG A 167 2.89 5.96 7.35
CA ARG A 167 1.71 6.81 7.44
C ARG A 167 0.96 6.76 6.10
N ALA A 168 -0.33 6.53 6.16
CA ALA A 168 -1.14 6.31 4.97
C ALA A 168 -1.38 7.58 4.12
N ASP A 169 -1.05 8.76 4.66
CA ASP A 169 -1.05 10.04 3.96
C ASP A 169 0.22 10.31 3.12
N MET A 170 1.25 9.46 3.24
CA MET A 170 2.47 9.58 2.43
C MET A 170 2.23 9.15 0.99
N TRP A 171 2.80 9.89 0.04
CA TRP A 171 2.76 9.52 -1.37
C TRP A 171 3.55 8.24 -1.61
N HIS A 172 2.84 7.19 -2.00
CA HIS A 172 3.43 5.88 -2.24
C HIS A 172 2.84 5.19 -3.47
N SER A 173 3.55 4.20 -3.96
CA SER A 173 3.07 3.30 -5.00
C SER A 173 3.68 1.91 -4.85
N HIS A 174 2.99 0.88 -5.38
CA HIS A 174 3.71 -0.29 -5.82
C HIS A 174 4.64 0.16 -6.95
N ASN A 175 5.80 -0.48 -7.10
CA ASN A 175 6.73 0.02 -8.10
C ASN A 175 6.70 -0.80 -9.39
N TYR A 176 6.61 -2.12 -9.29
CA TYR A 176 6.62 -3.02 -10.42
C TYR A 176 5.77 -4.28 -10.16
N ASN A 177 4.93 -4.65 -11.14
CA ASN A 177 4.21 -5.92 -11.16
C ASN A 177 4.96 -6.93 -12.02
N PHE A 178 4.86 -8.20 -11.69
CA PHE A 178 5.55 -9.26 -12.41
C PHE A 178 4.79 -10.57 -12.31
N GLY A 179 5.24 -11.56 -13.11
CA GLY A 179 4.62 -12.87 -13.17
C GLY A 179 3.35 -12.90 -14.01
N ASP A 180 2.90 -14.09 -14.35
CA ASP A 180 1.75 -14.34 -15.22
C ASP A 180 0.68 -15.24 -14.60
N CYS A 181 0.94 -15.75 -13.39
CA CYS A 181 0.02 -16.61 -12.63
C CYS A 181 0.15 -16.38 -11.12
N LEU A 182 -0.69 -17.07 -10.34
CA LEU A 182 -0.72 -16.95 -8.88
C LEU A 182 0.61 -17.34 -8.24
N GLU A 183 1.26 -18.38 -8.75
CA GLU A 183 2.48 -18.94 -8.15
C GLU A 183 3.68 -18.01 -8.28
N ASN A 184 3.75 -17.22 -9.35
CA ASN A 184 4.89 -16.37 -9.69
C ASN A 184 4.56 -14.87 -9.73
N GLY A 185 3.30 -14.50 -9.58
CA GLY A 185 2.85 -13.11 -9.51
C GLY A 185 3.30 -12.40 -8.24
N ARG A 186 3.25 -11.08 -8.24
CA ARG A 186 3.54 -10.28 -7.05
C ARG A 186 2.43 -10.47 -6.02
N ILE A 187 2.75 -11.07 -4.88
CA ILE A 187 1.83 -11.25 -3.75
C ILE A 187 2.29 -10.41 -2.58
N VAL A 188 1.39 -9.60 -2.05
CA VAL A 188 1.58 -8.83 -0.82
C VAL A 188 0.41 -9.03 0.13
N GLN A 189 0.67 -8.96 1.42
CA GLN A 189 -0.37 -8.89 2.44
C GLN A 189 -0.55 -7.45 2.88
N LEU A 190 -1.80 -6.98 2.95
CA LEU A 190 -2.16 -5.58 3.19
C LEU A 190 -2.77 -5.39 4.57
N PHE A 191 -2.42 -4.27 5.21
CA PHE A 191 -2.97 -3.87 6.50
C PHE A 191 -3.19 -2.36 6.54
N PHE A 192 -4.30 -1.96 7.20
CA PHE A 192 -4.68 -0.56 7.36
C PHE A 192 -5.21 -0.34 8.78
N PHE A 193 -4.74 0.72 9.44
CA PHE A 193 -5.06 0.94 10.84
C PHE A 193 -5.37 2.41 11.14
N ASN A 194 -6.32 2.57 12.06
CA ASN A 194 -6.53 3.80 12.80
C ASN A 194 -6.34 3.51 14.30
N PRO A 195 -5.66 4.38 15.06
CA PRO A 195 -5.69 4.35 16.51
C PRO A 195 -7.09 4.56 17.05
N ILE A 196 -7.34 4.09 18.27
CA ILE A 196 -8.66 4.28 18.93
C ILE A 196 -8.99 5.75 19.11
N ASP A 197 -7.98 6.59 19.37
CA ASP A 197 -8.11 8.03 19.61
C ASP A 197 -7.89 8.88 18.36
N TRP A 198 -8.05 8.29 17.18
CA TRP A 198 -7.91 9.01 15.92
C TRP A 198 -9.23 9.67 15.53
N ASP A 199 -9.26 11.01 15.56
CA ASP A 199 -10.37 11.89 15.15
C ASP A 199 -10.21 12.40 13.70
#